data_c9cbadfbc0beac89486eff94d6eb6e13
#
_entry.id   c9cbadfbc0beac89486eff94d6eb6e13
#
_cell.length_a   1.000
_cell.length_b   1.000
_cell.length_c   1.000
_cell.angle_alpha   90.00
_cell.angle_beta   90.00
_cell.angle_gamma   90.00
#
_symmetry.space_group_name_H-M   'P 1'
#
loop_
_entity.id
_entity.type
_entity.pdbx_description
1 polymer ?
#
loop_
_entity_poly.entity_id
_entity_poly.type
_entity_poly.pdbx_seq_one_letter_code
_entity_poly.pdbx_strand_id
1 'polypeptide(L)'
;VLAETLAIAETLAERHPELGLWPGEAAARATARWLAAEMHAGFAALREACPMHLGVSYQGFQPPEAVQADLDRLSVIWAHARCFADGAGPWLFGAWSLADAFYAPVATRVATYGLRMGDEDMAYVATQLADPAFRRWRAMGLADGYHQPFYDRDLPRRAWPGPAPRPARAVGTGPAENAACPYSGRPATHFLETGGRVFGFCNAFCRDKTVADPEAWPAFMAVYHS
;
A
#
# COMPACT_ATOMS: atom_id res chain seq x y z
N VAL A 1 1.48 22.25 13.64
CA VAL A 1 0.90 20.90 13.50
C VAL A 1 -0.24 20.98 12.49
N LEU A 2 -0.24 20.14 11.48
CA LEU A 2 -1.30 20.00 10.48
C LEU A 2 -1.98 18.66 10.71
N ALA A 3 -3.30 18.65 10.77
CA ALA A 3 -4.13 17.46 10.93
C ALA A 3 -5.14 17.40 9.79
N GLU A 4 -5.76 16.24 9.60
CA GLU A 4 -6.73 15.94 8.56
C GLU A 4 -6.10 15.64 7.19
N THR A 5 -6.47 14.49 6.62
CA THR A 5 -5.82 13.93 5.43
C THR A 5 -5.94 14.83 4.20
N LEU A 6 -7.12 15.45 3.98
CA LEU A 6 -7.32 16.37 2.85
C LEU A 6 -6.47 17.63 3.00
N ALA A 7 -6.41 18.20 4.21
CA ALA A 7 -5.58 19.38 4.46
C ALA A 7 -4.09 19.09 4.30
N ILE A 8 -3.65 17.90 4.72
CA ILE A 8 -2.27 17.45 4.52
C ILE A 8 -1.97 17.30 3.02
N ALA A 9 -2.86 16.67 2.26
CA ALA A 9 -2.71 16.48 0.81
C ALA A 9 -2.60 17.81 0.06
N GLU A 10 -3.50 18.75 0.32
CA GLU A 10 -3.48 20.08 -0.32
C GLU A 10 -2.23 20.86 0.07
N THR A 11 -1.85 20.85 1.36
CA THR A 11 -0.63 21.54 1.80
C THR A 11 0.63 20.96 1.17
N LEU A 12 0.70 19.65 0.97
CA LEU A 12 1.82 19.01 0.26
C LEU A 12 1.85 19.44 -1.21
N ALA A 13 0.69 19.46 -1.88
CA ALA A 13 0.60 19.89 -3.27
C ALA A 13 0.97 21.37 -3.46
N GLU A 14 0.59 22.24 -2.52
CA GLU A 14 0.98 23.67 -2.54
C GLU A 14 2.47 23.87 -2.30
N ARG A 15 3.08 23.10 -1.38
CA ARG A 15 4.49 23.20 -1.04
C ARG A 15 5.42 22.60 -2.09
N HIS A 16 4.94 21.65 -2.86
CA HIS A 16 5.69 20.88 -3.84
C HIS A 16 4.97 20.84 -5.19
N PRO A 17 4.73 22.02 -5.82
CA PRO A 17 4.03 22.08 -7.11
C PRO A 17 4.78 21.35 -8.22
N GLU A 18 6.11 21.26 -8.11
CA GLU A 18 6.99 20.55 -9.04
C GLU A 18 6.74 19.03 -9.10
N LEU A 19 6.14 18.45 -8.04
CA LEU A 19 5.84 17.02 -7.99
C LEU A 19 4.55 16.63 -8.71
N GLY A 20 3.71 17.58 -9.11
CA GLY A 20 2.47 17.31 -9.82
C GLY A 20 1.54 16.36 -9.06
N LEU A 21 1.39 16.55 -7.74
CA LEU A 21 0.64 15.61 -6.86
C LEU A 21 -0.85 15.52 -7.20
N TRP A 22 -1.41 16.48 -7.91
CA TRP A 22 -2.74 16.43 -8.52
C TRP A 22 -2.61 16.50 -10.05
N PRO A 23 -3.61 15.97 -10.82
CA PRO A 23 -3.62 16.11 -12.27
C PRO A 23 -3.43 17.56 -12.75
N GLY A 24 -2.66 17.74 -13.81
CA GLY A 24 -2.35 19.08 -14.35
C GLY A 24 -3.55 19.75 -15.03
N GLU A 25 -4.40 18.98 -15.71
CA GLU A 25 -5.63 19.48 -16.37
C GLU A 25 -6.68 19.87 -15.31
N ALA A 26 -7.37 20.99 -15.49
CA ALA A 26 -8.24 21.59 -14.47
C ALA A 26 -9.46 20.70 -14.12
N ALA A 27 -10.12 20.10 -15.11
CA ALA A 27 -11.28 19.25 -14.88
C ALA A 27 -10.87 17.90 -14.24
N ALA A 28 -9.75 17.31 -14.69
CA ALA A 28 -9.17 16.12 -14.08
C ALA A 28 -8.79 16.37 -12.60
N ARG A 29 -8.16 17.52 -12.33
CA ARG A 29 -7.78 17.93 -10.97
C ARG A 29 -9.00 18.14 -10.06
N ALA A 30 -10.06 18.78 -10.56
CA ALA A 30 -11.30 18.96 -9.83
C ALA A 30 -11.95 17.60 -9.51
N THR A 31 -11.98 16.69 -10.48
CA THR A 31 -12.48 15.33 -10.32
C THR A 31 -11.64 14.55 -9.31
N ALA A 32 -10.32 14.61 -9.38
CA ALA A 32 -9.42 13.93 -8.44
C ALA A 32 -9.66 14.37 -6.98
N ARG A 33 -9.87 15.66 -6.75
CA ARG A 33 -10.24 16.21 -5.44
C ARG A 33 -11.61 15.75 -4.98
N TRP A 34 -12.59 15.73 -5.88
CA TRP A 34 -13.90 15.16 -5.57
C TRP A 34 -13.79 13.70 -5.14
N LEU A 35 -13.11 12.86 -5.91
CA LEU A 35 -12.91 11.45 -5.57
C LEU A 35 -12.22 11.28 -4.20
N ALA A 36 -11.19 12.06 -3.92
CA ALA A 36 -10.51 12.05 -2.63
C ALA A 36 -11.44 12.44 -1.47
N ALA A 37 -12.27 13.47 -1.66
CA ALA A 37 -13.26 13.91 -0.67
C ALA A 37 -14.36 12.86 -0.44
N GLU A 38 -14.85 12.23 -1.52
CA GLU A 38 -15.86 11.16 -1.42
C GLU A 38 -15.30 9.93 -0.70
N MET A 39 -14.03 9.54 -0.97
CA MET A 39 -13.38 8.46 -0.21
C MET A 39 -13.21 8.83 1.27
N HIS A 40 -12.84 10.08 1.57
CA HIS A 40 -12.65 10.54 2.93
C HIS A 40 -13.94 10.46 3.76
N ALA A 41 -15.08 10.90 3.21
CA ALA A 41 -16.36 11.03 3.91
C ALA A 41 -17.29 9.83 3.71
N GLY A 42 -17.10 9.02 2.68
CA GLY A 42 -18.04 7.99 2.23
C GLY A 42 -17.64 6.55 2.53
N PHE A 43 -18.35 5.63 1.86
CA PHE A 43 -18.11 4.18 1.91
C PHE A 43 -18.15 3.59 3.31
N ALA A 44 -19.16 4.02 4.10
CA ALA A 44 -19.28 3.64 5.50
C ALA A 44 -19.50 2.13 5.67
N ALA A 45 -20.32 1.51 4.81
CA ALA A 45 -20.58 0.07 4.87
C ALA A 45 -19.31 -0.76 4.60
N LEU A 46 -18.53 -0.39 3.58
CA LEU A 46 -17.25 -1.01 3.29
C LEU A 46 -16.25 -0.84 4.44
N ARG A 47 -16.19 0.34 5.04
CA ARG A 47 -15.24 0.64 6.13
C ARG A 47 -15.58 -0.10 7.43
N GLU A 48 -16.86 -0.26 7.73
CA GLU A 48 -17.36 -0.94 8.93
C GLU A 48 -17.28 -2.47 8.81
N ALA A 49 -17.80 -3.04 7.71
CA ALA A 49 -17.79 -4.48 7.51
C ALA A 49 -16.41 -5.03 7.19
N CYS A 50 -15.55 -4.24 6.55
CA CYS A 50 -14.22 -4.59 6.10
C CYS A 50 -13.14 -3.67 6.72
N PRO A 51 -12.88 -3.73 8.04
CA PRO A 51 -11.80 -2.97 8.67
C PRO A 51 -10.46 -3.23 7.98
N MET A 52 -9.61 -2.20 7.92
CA MET A 52 -8.34 -2.31 7.22
C MET A 52 -7.35 -3.19 7.98
N HIS A 53 -6.84 -4.23 7.33
CA HIS A 53 -5.89 -5.16 7.89
C HIS A 53 -4.81 -5.52 6.86
N LEU A 54 -3.57 -5.06 7.07
CA LEU A 54 -2.46 -5.25 6.13
C LEU A 54 -1.80 -6.63 6.22
N GLY A 55 -1.98 -7.34 7.33
CA GLY A 55 -1.26 -8.58 7.66
C GLY A 55 -1.94 -9.85 7.16
N VAL A 56 -3.19 -9.79 6.68
CA VAL A 56 -3.99 -10.97 6.38
C VAL A 56 -4.80 -10.79 5.10
N SER A 57 -5.07 -11.91 4.43
CA SER A 57 -6.11 -12.01 3.41
C SER A 57 -7.02 -13.19 3.75
N TYR A 58 -8.33 -12.98 3.69
CA TYR A 58 -9.34 -13.99 4.02
C TYR A 58 -9.91 -14.64 2.77
N GLN A 59 -10.38 -15.87 2.94
CA GLN A 59 -11.13 -16.61 1.94
C GLN A 59 -12.57 -16.80 2.40
N GLY A 60 -13.53 -16.67 1.47
CA GLY A 60 -14.93 -16.99 1.75
C GLY A 60 -15.72 -15.87 2.45
N PHE A 61 -15.17 -14.66 2.56
CA PHE A 61 -15.96 -13.52 3.02
C PHE A 61 -17.12 -13.25 2.06
N GLN A 62 -18.31 -13.09 2.61
CA GLN A 62 -19.53 -12.75 1.86
C GLN A 62 -19.88 -11.28 2.15
N PRO A 63 -19.71 -10.37 1.17
CA PRO A 63 -20.01 -8.98 1.41
C PRO A 63 -21.53 -8.78 1.59
N PRO A 64 -21.96 -8.04 2.63
CA PRO A 64 -23.35 -7.57 2.72
C PRO A 64 -23.74 -6.71 1.51
N GLU A 65 -25.04 -6.63 1.21
CA GLU A 65 -25.57 -5.83 0.09
C GLU A 65 -25.10 -4.37 0.13
N ALA A 66 -25.05 -3.76 1.30
CA ALA A 66 -24.55 -2.38 1.47
C ALA A 66 -23.07 -2.24 1.11
N VAL A 67 -22.25 -3.27 1.33
CA VAL A 67 -20.86 -3.29 0.88
C VAL A 67 -20.78 -3.40 -0.64
N GLN A 68 -21.64 -4.24 -1.24
CA GLN A 68 -21.70 -4.33 -2.70
C GLN A 68 -22.11 -3.00 -3.33
N ALA A 69 -23.06 -2.29 -2.75
CA ALA A 69 -23.45 -0.96 -3.21
C ALA A 69 -22.29 0.06 -3.13
N ASP A 70 -21.45 0.00 -2.08
CA ASP A 70 -20.23 0.82 -1.98
C ASP A 70 -19.23 0.44 -3.10
N LEU A 71 -19.06 -0.86 -3.39
CA LEU A 71 -18.17 -1.31 -4.47
C LEU A 71 -18.67 -0.89 -5.86
N ASP A 72 -19.98 -0.98 -6.09
CA ASP A 72 -20.60 -0.54 -7.34
C ASP A 72 -20.41 0.97 -7.54
N ARG A 73 -20.57 1.76 -6.46
CA ARG A 73 -20.28 3.20 -6.48
C ARG A 73 -18.82 3.49 -6.80
N LEU A 74 -17.87 2.75 -6.19
CA LEU A 74 -16.44 2.86 -6.49
C LEU A 74 -16.16 2.60 -7.97
N SER A 75 -16.74 1.55 -8.56
CA SER A 75 -16.58 1.25 -9.98
C SER A 75 -17.04 2.40 -10.87
N VAL A 76 -18.18 3.02 -10.56
CA VAL A 76 -18.70 4.16 -11.32
C VAL A 76 -17.75 5.36 -11.27
N ILE A 77 -17.26 5.74 -10.09
CA ILE A 77 -16.40 6.92 -9.96
C ILE A 77 -14.98 6.67 -10.49
N TRP A 78 -14.46 5.46 -10.38
CA TRP A 78 -13.17 5.08 -10.97
C TRP A 78 -13.25 5.06 -12.51
N ALA A 79 -14.34 4.52 -13.08
CA ALA A 79 -14.58 4.59 -14.53
C ALA A 79 -14.65 6.05 -15.00
N HIS A 80 -15.32 6.93 -14.25
CA HIS A 80 -15.35 8.34 -14.57
C HIS A 80 -13.97 9.00 -14.52
N ALA A 81 -13.16 8.69 -13.50
CA ALA A 81 -11.78 9.18 -13.42
C ALA A 81 -10.93 8.77 -14.63
N ARG A 82 -11.06 7.52 -15.08
CA ARG A 82 -10.34 6.98 -16.25
C ARG A 82 -10.68 7.71 -17.54
N CYS A 83 -11.83 8.37 -17.64
CA CYS A 83 -12.14 9.21 -18.81
C CYS A 83 -11.19 10.41 -18.98
N PHE A 84 -10.46 10.80 -17.92
CA PHE A 84 -9.44 11.84 -17.97
C PHE A 84 -8.03 11.27 -18.17
N ALA A 85 -7.86 9.94 -18.13
CA ALA A 85 -6.58 9.31 -18.41
C ALA A 85 -6.35 9.31 -19.94
N ASP A 86 -5.21 9.85 -20.33
CA ASP A 86 -4.78 9.87 -21.75
C ASP A 86 -4.10 8.57 -22.21
N GLY A 87 -4.31 7.49 -21.45
CA GLY A 87 -3.67 6.18 -21.66
C GLY A 87 -2.25 6.08 -21.13
N ALA A 88 -1.77 7.09 -20.42
CA ALA A 88 -0.37 7.19 -19.98
C ALA A 88 0.01 6.32 -18.77
N GLY A 89 -0.86 5.43 -18.28
CA GLY A 89 -0.51 4.55 -17.18
C GLY A 89 -1.69 3.88 -16.48
N PRO A 90 -1.43 3.07 -15.45
CA PRO A 90 -2.41 2.20 -14.80
C PRO A 90 -3.21 2.87 -13.67
N TRP A 91 -2.98 4.16 -13.41
CA TRP A 91 -3.60 4.92 -12.34
C TRP A 91 -4.92 5.57 -12.77
N LEU A 92 -5.74 6.03 -11.82
CA LEU A 92 -7.07 6.58 -12.13
C LEU A 92 -7.05 7.72 -13.15
N PHE A 93 -6.01 8.54 -13.14
CA PHE A 93 -5.82 9.65 -14.05
C PHE A 93 -4.62 9.44 -15.00
N GLY A 94 -4.27 8.19 -15.29
CA GLY A 94 -3.10 7.83 -16.09
C GLY A 94 -1.82 7.81 -15.25
N ALA A 95 -1.31 8.96 -14.84
CA ALA A 95 -0.21 9.08 -13.88
C ALA A 95 -0.71 8.97 -12.43
N TRP A 96 0.18 8.53 -11.53
CA TRP A 96 -0.12 8.51 -10.09
C TRP A 96 -0.46 9.92 -9.57
N SER A 97 -1.45 10.01 -8.71
CA SER A 97 -1.87 11.25 -8.05
C SER A 97 -2.27 11.00 -6.59
N LEU A 98 -2.52 12.08 -5.84
CA LEU A 98 -3.04 11.98 -4.48
C LEU A 98 -4.39 11.25 -4.41
N ALA A 99 -5.22 11.28 -5.47
CA ALA A 99 -6.43 10.47 -5.51
C ALA A 99 -6.11 8.99 -5.29
N ASP A 100 -5.04 8.47 -5.90
CA ASP A 100 -4.62 7.08 -5.75
C ASP A 100 -4.18 6.76 -4.32
N ALA A 101 -3.54 7.71 -3.64
CA ALA A 101 -3.21 7.57 -2.22
C ALA A 101 -4.46 7.42 -1.33
N PHE A 102 -5.54 8.15 -1.63
CA PHE A 102 -6.82 8.01 -0.92
C PHE A 102 -7.50 6.67 -1.17
N TYR A 103 -7.28 6.04 -2.31
CA TYR A 103 -7.84 4.72 -2.64
C TYR A 103 -6.96 3.53 -2.24
N ALA A 104 -5.73 3.72 -1.80
CA ALA A 104 -4.90 2.65 -1.26
C ALA A 104 -5.58 1.86 -0.11
N PRO A 105 -6.29 2.50 0.85
CA PRO A 105 -7.08 1.79 1.86
C PRO A 105 -8.24 0.95 1.28
N VAL A 106 -8.80 1.31 0.14
CA VAL A 106 -9.82 0.49 -0.55
C VAL A 106 -9.18 -0.74 -1.15
N ALA A 107 -8.06 -0.57 -1.88
CA ALA A 107 -7.31 -1.69 -2.46
C ALA A 107 -6.90 -2.72 -1.39
N THR A 108 -6.51 -2.26 -0.19
CA THR A 108 -6.21 -3.17 0.93
C THR A 108 -7.44 -3.94 1.39
N ARG A 109 -8.62 -3.32 1.48
CA ARG A 109 -9.86 -3.99 1.86
C ARG A 109 -10.26 -5.03 0.83
N VAL A 110 -10.18 -4.69 -0.46
CA VAL A 110 -10.41 -5.65 -1.56
C VAL A 110 -9.47 -6.86 -1.43
N ALA A 111 -8.18 -6.62 -1.17
CA ALA A 111 -7.19 -7.67 -0.97
C ALA A 111 -7.45 -8.52 0.28
N THR A 112 -7.73 -7.86 1.41
CA THR A 112 -7.95 -8.54 2.70
C THR A 112 -9.19 -9.43 2.67
N TYR A 113 -10.31 -8.96 2.15
CA TYR A 113 -11.58 -9.68 2.18
C TYR A 113 -11.89 -10.45 0.89
N GLY A 114 -11.03 -10.37 -0.11
CA GLY A 114 -11.24 -11.05 -1.39
C GLY A 114 -12.46 -10.54 -2.14
N LEU A 115 -12.77 -9.26 -1.98
CA LEU A 115 -13.89 -8.63 -2.65
C LEU A 115 -13.71 -8.67 -4.17
N ARG A 116 -14.80 -8.69 -4.91
CA ARG A 116 -14.80 -8.76 -6.37
C ARG A 116 -15.39 -7.48 -6.95
N MET A 117 -14.72 -6.97 -7.96
CA MET A 117 -15.12 -5.83 -8.79
C MET A 117 -14.91 -6.18 -10.26
N GLY A 118 -15.21 -5.29 -11.18
CA GLY A 118 -14.92 -5.48 -12.60
C GLY A 118 -13.42 -5.62 -12.88
N ASP A 119 -13.05 -6.18 -14.04
CA ASP A 119 -11.66 -6.51 -14.37
C ASP A 119 -10.74 -5.28 -14.36
N GLU A 120 -11.21 -4.13 -14.86
CA GLU A 120 -10.44 -2.88 -14.84
C GLU A 120 -10.17 -2.38 -13.41
N ASP A 121 -11.17 -2.53 -12.53
CA ASP A 121 -11.03 -2.13 -11.13
C ASP A 121 -10.08 -3.09 -10.39
N MET A 122 -10.17 -4.38 -10.68
CA MET A 122 -9.24 -5.37 -10.13
C MET A 122 -7.81 -5.15 -10.64
N ALA A 123 -7.62 -4.72 -11.90
CA ALA A 123 -6.32 -4.32 -12.43
C ALA A 123 -5.76 -3.10 -11.69
N TYR A 124 -6.60 -2.11 -11.41
CA TYR A 124 -6.22 -0.95 -10.59
C TYR A 124 -5.84 -1.35 -9.15
N VAL A 125 -6.63 -2.23 -8.53
CA VAL A 125 -6.28 -2.78 -7.20
C VAL A 125 -4.92 -3.48 -7.25
N ALA A 126 -4.64 -4.29 -8.27
CA ALA A 126 -3.34 -4.94 -8.43
C ALA A 126 -2.20 -3.93 -8.59
N THR A 127 -2.42 -2.85 -9.34
CA THR A 127 -1.47 -1.72 -9.46
C THR A 127 -1.16 -1.09 -8.10
N GLN A 128 -2.18 -0.80 -7.30
CA GLN A 128 -2.02 -0.26 -5.95
C GLN A 128 -1.17 -1.20 -5.06
N LEU A 129 -1.49 -2.49 -5.06
CA LEU A 129 -0.77 -3.47 -4.23
C LEU A 129 0.68 -3.70 -4.69
N ALA A 130 0.98 -3.43 -5.96
CA ALA A 130 2.32 -3.55 -6.54
C ALA A 130 3.17 -2.28 -6.36
N ASP A 131 2.55 -1.15 -6.03
CA ASP A 131 3.24 0.12 -5.89
C ASP A 131 4.37 0.05 -4.83
N PRO A 132 5.59 0.51 -5.14
CA PRO A 132 6.71 0.44 -4.20
C PRO A 132 6.49 1.21 -2.90
N ALA A 133 5.78 2.34 -2.93
CA ALA A 133 5.47 3.11 -1.72
C ALA A 133 4.45 2.37 -0.85
N PHE A 134 3.42 1.78 -1.47
CA PHE A 134 2.46 0.93 -0.79
C PHE A 134 3.13 -0.31 -0.17
N ARG A 135 3.98 -0.99 -0.90
CA ARG A 135 4.72 -2.17 -0.40
C ARG A 135 5.60 -1.81 0.80
N ARG A 136 6.31 -0.67 0.76
CA ARG A 136 7.08 -0.16 1.92
C ARG A 136 6.20 0.13 3.12
N TRP A 137 5.08 0.81 2.90
CA TRP A 137 4.12 1.12 3.97
C TRP A 137 3.58 -0.16 4.62
N ARG A 138 3.16 -1.15 3.81
CA ARG A 138 2.73 -2.46 4.30
C ARG A 138 3.83 -3.18 5.08
N ALA A 139 5.04 -3.21 4.57
CA ALA A 139 6.19 -3.85 5.22
C ALA A 139 6.53 -3.19 6.59
N MET A 140 6.41 -1.86 6.69
CA MET A 140 6.57 -1.16 7.97
C MET A 140 5.46 -1.54 8.97
N GLY A 141 4.21 -1.59 8.52
CA GLY A 141 3.09 -2.00 9.38
C GLY A 141 3.21 -3.44 9.88
N LEU A 142 3.73 -4.36 9.04
CA LEU A 142 4.01 -5.74 9.45
C LEU A 142 5.15 -5.82 10.47
N ALA A 143 6.18 -4.99 10.32
CA ALA A 143 7.33 -4.96 11.24
C ALA A 143 7.02 -4.29 12.58
N ASP A 144 6.10 -3.33 12.61
CA ASP A 144 5.64 -2.67 13.84
C ASP A 144 4.92 -3.66 14.77
N GLY A 145 4.26 -4.66 14.18
CA GLY A 145 3.62 -5.74 14.92
C GLY A 145 2.38 -5.33 15.72
N TYR A 146 1.92 -4.07 15.58
CA TYR A 146 0.71 -3.62 16.24
C TYR A 146 -0.51 -4.37 15.71
N HIS A 147 -1.21 -5.04 16.59
CA HIS A 147 -2.35 -5.87 16.27
C HIS A 147 -3.63 -5.35 16.91
N GLN A 148 -4.71 -5.30 16.13
CA GLN A 148 -6.05 -4.91 16.56
C GLN A 148 -6.96 -6.16 16.53
N PRO A 149 -7.10 -6.91 17.63
CA PRO A 149 -7.82 -8.19 17.62
C PRO A 149 -9.28 -8.09 17.16
N PHE A 150 -9.93 -6.96 17.40
CA PHE A 150 -11.33 -6.73 16.98
C PHE A 150 -11.49 -6.55 15.46
N TYR A 151 -10.38 -6.42 14.70
CA TYR A 151 -10.38 -6.42 13.25
C TYR A 151 -10.28 -7.82 12.66
N ASP A 152 -9.89 -8.82 13.45
CA ASP A 152 -9.81 -10.20 12.99
C ASP A 152 -11.19 -10.74 12.63
N ARG A 153 -11.21 -11.64 11.67
CA ARG A 153 -12.38 -12.41 11.29
C ARG A 153 -12.08 -13.90 11.44
N ASP A 154 -13.06 -14.64 11.92
CA ASP A 154 -13.00 -16.11 11.98
C ASP A 154 -13.28 -16.68 10.59
N LEU A 155 -12.31 -16.53 9.69
CA LEU A 155 -12.36 -16.98 8.30
C LEU A 155 -11.02 -17.63 7.92
N PRO A 156 -11.02 -18.60 7.00
CA PRO A 156 -9.80 -19.17 6.47
C PRO A 156 -8.91 -18.08 5.86
N ARG A 157 -7.61 -18.16 6.15
CA ARG A 157 -6.61 -17.24 5.58
C ARG A 157 -6.09 -17.77 4.26
N ARG A 158 -5.72 -16.88 3.37
CA ARG A 158 -5.03 -17.16 2.11
C ARG A 158 -3.78 -16.29 1.96
N ALA A 159 -2.95 -16.59 0.94
CA ALA A 159 -1.83 -15.74 0.59
C ALA A 159 -2.30 -14.32 0.22
N TRP A 160 -1.49 -13.33 0.59
CA TRP A 160 -1.71 -11.94 0.18
C TRP A 160 -1.70 -11.84 -1.35
N PRO A 161 -2.68 -11.18 -1.99
CA PRO A 161 -2.81 -11.19 -3.45
C PRO A 161 -1.90 -10.19 -4.19
N GLY A 162 -1.13 -9.38 -3.47
CA GLY A 162 -0.11 -8.52 -4.06
C GLY A 162 1.13 -9.31 -4.50
N PRO A 163 2.15 -8.62 -5.07
CA PRO A 163 3.40 -9.28 -5.45
C PRO A 163 3.99 -10.06 -4.29
N ALA A 164 4.37 -11.31 -4.54
CA ALA A 164 5.05 -12.14 -3.55
C ALA A 164 6.48 -11.60 -3.33
N PRO A 165 6.85 -11.21 -2.09
CA PRO A 165 8.18 -10.74 -1.83
C PRO A 165 9.21 -11.88 -1.93
N ARG A 166 10.46 -11.53 -2.21
CA ARG A 166 11.59 -12.45 -2.10
C ARG A 166 11.61 -13.09 -0.71
N PRO A 167 11.75 -14.41 -0.60
CA PRO A 167 11.84 -15.07 0.70
C PRO A 167 13.01 -14.54 1.52
N ALA A 168 12.72 -14.13 2.74
CA ALA A 168 13.70 -13.64 3.70
C ALA A 168 13.30 -14.05 5.12
N ARG A 169 14.28 -14.19 6.01
CA ARG A 169 14.03 -14.52 7.41
C ARG A 169 15.01 -13.80 8.34
N ALA A 170 14.60 -13.49 9.54
CA ALA A 170 15.48 -13.02 10.59
C ALA A 170 16.41 -14.16 11.04
N VAL A 171 17.70 -13.85 11.25
CA VAL A 171 18.68 -14.78 11.80
C VAL A 171 19.41 -14.13 12.98
N GLY A 172 19.92 -14.96 13.90
CA GLY A 172 20.51 -14.47 15.16
C GLY A 172 21.93 -13.94 15.03
N THR A 173 22.69 -14.39 14.03
CA THR A 173 24.14 -14.11 13.90
C THR A 173 24.55 -13.94 12.44
N GLY A 174 25.72 -13.20 12.24
CA GLY A 174 26.45 -13.11 10.97
C GLY A 174 27.41 -14.29 10.75
N PRO A 175 28.35 -14.17 9.82
CA PRO A 175 28.79 -12.89 9.22
C PRO A 175 27.81 -12.32 8.23
N ALA A 176 27.68 -10.98 8.23
CA ALA A 176 26.92 -10.25 7.24
C ALA A 176 27.84 -9.70 6.14
N GLU A 177 27.32 -9.59 4.92
CA GLU A 177 28.03 -9.03 3.79
C GLU A 177 28.26 -7.52 3.90
N ASN A 178 27.40 -6.83 4.68
CA ASN A 178 27.53 -5.42 4.96
C ASN A 178 27.78 -5.15 6.45
N ALA A 179 28.74 -4.28 6.75
CA ALA A 179 29.05 -3.88 8.11
C ALA A 179 28.10 -2.81 8.67
N ALA A 180 27.45 -2.04 7.79
CA ALA A 180 26.58 -0.92 8.12
C ALA A 180 25.16 -1.11 7.58
N CYS A 181 24.17 -0.68 8.37
CA CYS A 181 22.75 -0.72 7.99
C CYS A 181 22.49 0.09 6.72
N PRO A 182 21.82 -0.47 5.69
CA PRO A 182 21.53 0.22 4.43
C PRO A 182 20.74 1.52 4.57
N TYR A 183 20.00 1.67 5.67
CA TYR A 183 19.11 2.83 5.89
C TYR A 183 19.75 3.95 6.70
N SER A 184 20.58 3.62 7.69
CA SER A 184 21.09 4.60 8.66
C SER A 184 22.61 4.74 8.65
N GLY A 185 23.35 3.85 7.99
CA GLY A 185 24.80 3.80 8.05
C GLY A 185 25.38 3.35 9.40
N ARG A 186 24.54 3.05 10.40
CA ARG A 186 25.00 2.60 11.73
C ARG A 186 25.50 1.14 11.67
N PRO A 187 26.38 0.70 12.59
CA PRO A 187 26.85 -0.67 12.68
C PRO A 187 25.71 -1.69 12.72
N ALA A 188 25.92 -2.83 12.06
CA ALA A 188 24.98 -3.93 12.01
C ALA A 188 24.96 -4.71 13.34
N THR A 189 23.78 -4.95 13.89
CA THR A 189 23.53 -5.71 15.13
C THR A 189 22.40 -6.73 15.00
N HIS A 190 21.62 -6.65 13.92
CA HIS A 190 20.50 -7.53 13.60
C HIS A 190 20.64 -8.04 12.19
N PHE A 191 20.29 -9.30 11.96
CA PHE A 191 20.64 -9.96 10.70
C PHE A 191 19.42 -10.58 10.01
N LEU A 192 19.46 -10.57 8.68
CA LEU A 192 18.49 -11.16 7.78
C LEU A 192 19.20 -12.08 6.81
N GLU A 193 18.61 -13.23 6.52
CA GLU A 193 19.04 -14.11 5.44
C GLU A 193 18.03 -14.06 4.28
N THR A 194 18.56 -13.90 3.07
CA THR A 194 17.81 -14.01 1.81
C THR A 194 18.72 -14.46 0.68
N GLY A 195 18.25 -15.36 -0.18
CA GLY A 195 19.06 -15.89 -1.28
C GLY A 195 20.34 -16.60 -0.83
N GLY A 196 20.36 -17.19 0.36
CA GLY A 196 21.54 -17.85 0.94
C GLY A 196 22.62 -16.89 1.46
N ARG A 197 22.37 -15.58 1.47
CA ARG A 197 23.26 -14.50 1.90
C ARG A 197 22.73 -13.84 3.17
N VAL A 198 23.62 -13.37 4.04
CA VAL A 198 23.26 -12.72 5.31
C VAL A 198 23.59 -11.23 5.24
N PHE A 199 22.65 -10.40 5.66
CA PHE A 199 22.75 -8.93 5.64
C PHE A 199 22.48 -8.33 7.02
N GLY A 200 23.17 -7.23 7.33
CA GLY A 200 23.16 -6.59 8.64
C GLY A 200 22.33 -5.30 8.70
N PHE A 201 21.66 -5.09 9.83
CA PHE A 201 20.84 -3.91 10.13
C PHE A 201 21.13 -3.39 11.54
N CYS A 202 20.89 -2.10 11.78
CA CYS A 202 21.19 -1.47 13.06
C CYS A 202 20.19 -1.76 14.19
N ASN A 203 18.99 -2.27 13.86
CA ASN A 203 17.95 -2.61 14.82
C ASN A 203 16.93 -3.60 14.22
N ALA A 204 16.06 -4.14 15.07
CA ALA A 204 15.05 -5.12 14.68
C ALA A 204 14.06 -4.54 13.65
N PHE A 205 13.58 -3.30 13.82
CA PHE A 205 12.63 -2.72 12.88
C PHE A 205 13.21 -2.58 11.45
N CYS A 206 14.47 -2.15 11.32
CA CYS A 206 15.15 -2.09 10.02
C CYS A 206 15.26 -3.46 9.37
N ARG A 207 15.56 -4.51 10.16
CA ARG A 207 15.59 -5.90 9.70
C ARG A 207 14.18 -6.37 9.33
N ASP A 208 13.20 -6.24 10.21
CA ASP A 208 11.88 -6.88 10.08
C ASP A 208 11.06 -6.29 8.93
N LYS A 209 11.12 -4.96 8.71
CA LYS A 209 10.51 -4.35 7.53
C LYS A 209 11.14 -4.85 6.22
N THR A 210 12.45 -5.19 6.24
CA THR A 210 13.12 -5.76 5.08
C THR A 210 12.79 -7.25 4.92
N VAL A 211 12.64 -7.99 6.02
CA VAL A 211 12.14 -9.38 5.99
C VAL A 211 10.75 -9.45 5.38
N ALA A 212 9.87 -8.51 5.73
CA ALA A 212 8.50 -8.47 5.23
C ALA A 212 8.41 -8.25 3.71
N ASP A 213 9.32 -7.45 3.15
CA ASP A 213 9.41 -7.22 1.70
C ASP A 213 10.79 -6.66 1.32
N PRO A 214 11.78 -7.49 1.00
CA PRO A 214 13.13 -7.03 0.66
C PRO A 214 13.17 -6.12 -0.57
N GLU A 215 12.38 -6.42 -1.59
CA GLU A 215 12.39 -5.73 -2.88
C GLU A 215 11.72 -4.35 -2.83
N ALA A 216 10.93 -4.07 -1.80
CA ALA A 216 10.34 -2.75 -1.58
C ALA A 216 11.38 -1.66 -1.19
N TRP A 217 12.61 -2.03 -0.87
CA TRP A 217 13.63 -1.14 -0.29
C TRP A 217 14.81 -0.93 -1.23
N PRO A 218 14.85 0.13 -2.05
CA PRO A 218 15.95 0.39 -2.98
C PRO A 218 17.34 0.41 -2.31
N ALA A 219 17.44 1.00 -1.10
CA ALA A 219 18.71 1.04 -0.37
C ALA A 219 19.21 -0.36 0.04
N PHE A 220 18.33 -1.28 0.40
CA PHE A 220 18.70 -2.66 0.65
C PHE A 220 19.05 -3.39 -0.66
N MET A 221 18.25 -3.22 -1.69
CA MET A 221 18.49 -3.85 -2.99
C MET A 221 19.81 -3.41 -3.62
N ALA A 222 20.25 -2.18 -3.39
CA ALA A 222 21.60 -1.74 -3.81
C ALA A 222 22.71 -2.54 -3.12
N VAL A 223 22.56 -2.84 -1.83
CA VAL A 223 23.51 -3.71 -1.09
C VAL A 223 23.39 -5.18 -1.52
N TYR A 224 22.16 -5.63 -1.82
CA TYR A 224 21.94 -7.01 -2.28
C TYR A 224 22.57 -7.30 -3.64
N HIS A 225 22.67 -6.31 -4.52
CA HIS A 225 23.25 -6.45 -5.87
C HIS A 225 24.74 -6.09 -5.96
N SER A 226 25.33 -5.57 -4.89
CA SER A 226 26.78 -5.34 -4.82
C SER A 226 27.55 -6.63 -4.55
#